data_d4fa2feb7b2bb95809764f93cfb4ef52
#
_entry.id   d4fa2feb7b2bb95809764f93cfb4ef52
#
_cell.length_a   1.000
_cell.length_b   1.000
_cell.length_c   1.000
_cell.angle_alpha   90.00
_cell.angle_beta   90.00
_cell.angle_gamma   90.00
#
_symmetry.space_group_name_H-M   'P 1'
#
loop_
_entity.id
_entity.type
_entity.pdbx_description
1 polymer ?
#
loop_
_entity_poly.entity_id
_entity_poly.type
_entity_poly.pdbx_seq_one_letter_code
_entity_poly.pdbx_strand_id
1 'polypeptide(L)'
;MKKKLLLLLTVATLPLLMAGCGSSSSEDSLVVLNYGKYIDPDMLELFEEETGISVDYEEYESPEEMYTKYKAGSIDYDLVCTSDYMVQKLIEEDEVLELNFDNIPESTNLDDSYFEFSKAFDPENKYSMPYFFGTVGILYNSTMVDDSEVDTWDVLWDEKYSGQIIMENSVRDTFMVPLKRLGYSLNATDPNQLNEALDMLLEQKPLVYAYFVDESADEMIAGNAALALVYSGEAAEAQSQNPDLKYSVPKEGSNMWIDSWFMPKTCKHQENAEKFLDFLCRGDVAEKNFEYVFYSTPNNAVLDSLDEETLNNTTIFPSDEVKQNCEVLSCMDEETTKLYNDLWKQLKSN
;
A
#
# COMPACT_ATOMS: atom_id res chain seq x y z
N MET A 1 -49.95 11.27 78.94
CA MET A 1 -49.83 12.49 78.15
C MET A 1 -48.65 12.26 77.15
N LYS A 2 -48.90 11.90 75.91
CA LYS A 2 -47.88 11.58 74.92
C LYS A 2 -47.88 12.71 73.87
N LYS A 3 -46.81 13.51 73.82
CA LYS A 3 -46.58 14.51 72.79
C LYS A 3 -46.12 13.84 71.52
N LYS A 4 -46.90 13.99 70.43
CA LYS A 4 -46.48 13.59 69.09
C LYS A 4 -45.68 14.71 68.48
N LEU A 5 -44.41 14.38 68.12
CA LEU A 5 -43.51 15.26 67.40
C LEU A 5 -43.75 15.00 65.88
N LEU A 6 -44.22 16.03 65.19
CA LEU A 6 -44.44 16.00 63.74
C LEU A 6 -43.13 16.40 63.03
N LEU A 7 -42.49 15.45 62.34
CA LEU A 7 -41.31 15.70 61.55
C LEU A 7 -41.72 16.11 60.14
N LEU A 8 -41.49 17.37 59.79
CA LEU A 8 -41.65 17.87 58.40
C LEU A 8 -40.48 17.42 57.57
N LEU A 9 -40.70 16.54 56.59
CA LEU A 9 -39.72 16.15 55.60
C LEU A 9 -39.81 17.14 54.42
N THR A 10 -38.88 18.08 54.33
CA THR A 10 -38.67 18.93 53.19
C THR A 10 -37.94 18.12 52.08
N VAL A 11 -38.66 17.73 51.07
CA VAL A 11 -38.06 17.13 49.84
C VAL A 11 -37.49 18.27 49.00
N ALA A 12 -36.15 18.38 49.02
CA ALA A 12 -35.43 19.24 48.10
C ALA A 12 -35.32 18.52 46.75
N THR A 13 -36.14 18.95 45.79
CA THR A 13 -35.97 18.54 44.37
C THR A 13 -34.77 19.23 43.77
N LEU A 14 -33.68 18.46 43.64
CA LEU A 14 -32.50 18.84 42.86
C LEU A 14 -32.88 18.65 41.37
N PRO A 15 -32.76 19.68 40.51
CA PRO A 15 -32.88 19.44 39.09
C PRO A 15 -31.61 18.68 38.60
N LEU A 16 -31.78 17.42 38.20
CA LEU A 16 -30.81 16.69 37.43
C LEU A 16 -30.66 17.43 36.10
N LEU A 17 -29.60 18.22 35.95
CA LEU A 17 -29.08 18.61 34.65
C LEU A 17 -28.57 17.31 34.00
N MET A 18 -29.40 16.69 33.19
CA MET A 18 -28.93 15.74 32.19
C MET A 18 -28.07 16.54 31.21
N ALA A 19 -26.75 16.55 31.45
CA ALA A 19 -25.81 16.77 30.38
C ALA A 19 -26.05 15.60 29.39
N GLY A 20 -26.85 15.83 28.38
CA GLY A 20 -26.92 14.97 27.22
C GLY A 20 -25.50 14.96 26.63
N CYS A 21 -24.79 13.83 26.74
CA CYS A 21 -23.81 13.50 25.75
C CYS A 21 -24.58 13.38 24.44
N GLY A 22 -24.74 14.49 23.73
CA GLY A 22 -25.02 14.47 22.34
C GLY A 22 -23.82 13.79 21.71
N SER A 23 -24.01 12.65 21.10
CA SER A 23 -23.14 12.21 20.00
C SER A 23 -23.19 13.37 19.01
N SER A 24 -22.18 14.22 19.03
CA SER A 24 -21.95 15.13 17.94
C SER A 24 -21.58 14.24 16.74
N SER A 25 -22.55 14.00 15.85
CA SER A 25 -22.22 13.85 14.44
C SER A 25 -21.69 15.23 14.06
N SER A 26 -20.43 15.49 14.37
CA SER A 26 -19.85 16.78 14.08
C SER A 26 -19.62 16.84 12.58
N GLU A 27 -20.12 17.89 11.95
CA GLU A 27 -19.72 18.29 10.59
C GLU A 27 -18.18 18.41 10.48
N ASP A 28 -17.46 18.37 11.61
CA ASP A 28 -16.01 18.52 11.79
C ASP A 28 -15.34 17.16 12.17
N SER A 29 -15.63 16.08 11.46
CA SER A 29 -14.98 14.78 11.63
C SER A 29 -14.66 14.13 10.28
N LEU A 30 -13.71 13.19 10.29
CA LEU A 30 -13.28 12.41 9.14
C LEU A 30 -12.96 10.99 9.58
N VAL A 31 -13.48 9.99 8.89
CA VAL A 31 -13.18 8.57 9.15
C VAL A 31 -12.31 8.03 8.04
N VAL A 32 -11.09 7.65 8.38
CA VAL A 32 -10.03 7.25 7.43
C VAL A 32 -9.66 5.79 7.64
N LEU A 33 -9.51 5.04 6.56
CA LEU A 33 -9.00 3.67 6.55
C LEU A 33 -7.74 3.60 5.69
N ASN A 34 -6.63 3.14 6.27
CA ASN A 34 -5.34 3.08 5.59
C ASN A 34 -4.56 1.82 5.99
N TYR A 35 -3.44 1.55 5.33
CA TYR A 35 -2.46 0.56 5.77
C TYR A 35 -1.87 0.93 7.13
N GLY A 36 -1.41 -0.06 7.89
CA GLY A 36 -0.62 0.16 9.10
C GLY A 36 0.71 0.86 8.78
N LYS A 37 1.08 1.85 9.60
CA LYS A 37 2.32 2.65 9.46
C LYS A 37 2.47 3.36 8.09
N TYR A 38 1.40 3.80 7.49
CA TYR A 38 1.37 4.38 6.14
C TYR A 38 1.11 5.89 6.11
N ILE A 39 1.09 6.53 7.27
CA ILE A 39 1.08 7.97 7.49
C ILE A 39 1.80 8.28 8.80
N ASP A 40 2.55 9.37 8.85
CA ASP A 40 3.16 9.84 10.08
C ASP A 40 2.05 10.32 11.05
N PRO A 41 1.94 9.74 12.25
CA PRO A 41 0.91 10.13 13.23
C PRO A 41 0.94 11.62 13.58
N ASP A 42 2.13 12.26 13.57
CA ASP A 42 2.26 13.69 13.85
C ASP A 42 1.53 14.53 12.76
N MET A 43 1.37 14.00 11.55
CA MET A 43 0.63 14.69 10.48
C MET A 43 -0.88 14.60 10.68
N LEU A 44 -1.39 13.55 11.33
CA LEU A 44 -2.80 13.50 11.73
C LEU A 44 -3.09 14.55 12.81
N GLU A 45 -2.23 14.64 13.81
CA GLU A 45 -2.34 15.66 14.87
C GLU A 45 -2.26 17.08 14.29
N LEU A 46 -1.33 17.31 13.35
CA LEU A 46 -1.19 18.61 12.66
C LEU A 46 -2.45 18.99 11.88
N PHE A 47 -3.06 18.03 11.16
CA PHE A 47 -4.30 18.27 10.44
C PHE A 47 -5.44 18.67 11.38
N GLU A 48 -5.59 17.97 12.50
CA GLU A 48 -6.60 18.29 13.52
C GLU A 48 -6.38 19.67 14.14
N GLU A 49 -5.11 20.02 14.41
CA GLU A 49 -4.75 21.32 14.98
C GLU A 49 -5.03 22.49 14.01
N GLU A 50 -4.73 22.31 12.73
CA GLU A 50 -4.89 23.36 11.71
C GLU A 50 -6.35 23.55 11.29
N THR A 51 -7.13 22.47 11.23
CA THR A 51 -8.48 22.49 10.64
C THR A 51 -9.61 22.44 11.65
N GLY A 52 -9.33 21.90 12.84
CA GLY A 52 -10.35 21.58 13.85
C GLY A 52 -11.19 20.34 13.51
N ILE A 53 -10.84 19.63 12.43
CA ILE A 53 -11.51 18.39 12.00
C ILE A 53 -10.83 17.21 12.72
N SER A 54 -11.60 16.44 13.49
CA SER A 54 -11.07 15.24 14.15
C SER A 54 -10.97 14.08 13.18
N VAL A 55 -9.88 13.29 13.25
CA VAL A 55 -9.63 12.13 12.39
C VAL A 55 -9.79 10.84 13.19
N ASP A 56 -10.78 10.03 12.83
CA ASP A 56 -10.92 8.64 13.30
C ASP A 56 -10.17 7.74 12.31
N TYR A 57 -8.94 7.34 12.68
CA TYR A 57 -8.02 6.65 11.80
C TYR A 57 -7.98 5.16 12.14
N GLU A 58 -8.34 4.33 11.18
CA GLU A 58 -8.28 2.87 11.26
C GLU A 58 -7.24 2.30 10.31
N GLU A 59 -6.65 1.19 10.72
CA GLU A 59 -5.62 0.48 9.96
C GLU A 59 -6.10 -0.89 9.50
N TYR A 60 -5.47 -1.39 8.44
CA TYR A 60 -5.64 -2.75 7.92
C TYR A 60 -4.29 -3.29 7.41
N GLU A 61 -4.18 -4.63 7.27
CA GLU A 61 -2.91 -5.29 6.88
C GLU A 61 -2.84 -5.63 5.39
N SER A 62 -3.99 -5.84 4.71
CA SER A 62 -4.00 -6.20 3.29
C SER A 62 -5.20 -5.60 2.56
N PRO A 63 -5.10 -5.34 1.23
CA PRO A 63 -6.22 -4.84 0.43
C PRO A 63 -7.48 -5.71 0.52
N GLU A 64 -7.34 -7.02 0.70
CA GLU A 64 -8.45 -7.95 0.88
C GLU A 64 -9.12 -7.78 2.26
N GLU A 65 -8.33 -7.48 3.30
CA GLU A 65 -8.87 -7.12 4.62
C GLU A 65 -9.61 -5.79 4.55
N MET A 66 -9.01 -4.78 3.91
CA MET A 66 -9.68 -3.49 3.68
C MET A 66 -11.02 -3.69 3.01
N TYR A 67 -11.04 -4.43 1.88
CA TYR A 67 -12.27 -4.72 1.15
C TYR A 67 -13.32 -5.42 2.02
N THR A 68 -12.89 -6.36 2.86
CA THR A 68 -13.78 -7.07 3.79
C THR A 68 -14.35 -6.13 4.86
N LYS A 69 -13.51 -5.27 5.46
CA LYS A 69 -13.94 -4.24 6.43
C LYS A 69 -14.94 -3.27 5.79
N TYR A 70 -14.62 -2.76 4.61
CA TYR A 70 -15.48 -1.84 3.86
C TYR A 70 -16.84 -2.48 3.54
N LYS A 71 -16.84 -3.67 2.94
CA LYS A 71 -18.09 -4.37 2.55
C LYS A 71 -18.91 -4.88 3.74
N ALA A 72 -18.32 -5.01 4.94
CA ALA A 72 -19.08 -5.32 6.16
C ALA A 72 -20.06 -4.21 6.53
N GLY A 73 -19.82 -2.97 6.09
CA GLY A 73 -20.72 -1.83 6.26
C GLY A 73 -20.97 -1.44 7.72
N SER A 74 -20.02 -1.78 8.61
CA SER A 74 -20.11 -1.45 10.04
C SER A 74 -19.72 -0.01 10.31
N ILE A 75 -18.91 0.58 9.43
CA ILE A 75 -18.34 1.92 9.52
C ILE A 75 -18.53 2.59 8.16
N ASP A 76 -18.97 3.83 8.19
CA ASP A 76 -19.06 4.68 7.01
C ASP A 76 -17.72 5.43 6.88
N TYR A 77 -16.79 4.88 6.09
CA TYR A 77 -15.50 5.53 5.82
C TYR A 77 -15.68 6.73 4.89
N ASP A 78 -14.92 7.81 5.14
CA ASP A 78 -14.89 9.01 4.30
C ASP A 78 -13.73 8.96 3.29
N LEU A 79 -12.58 8.41 3.70
CA LEU A 79 -11.41 8.20 2.86
C LEU A 79 -10.82 6.81 3.08
N VAL A 80 -10.34 6.22 2.01
CA VAL A 80 -9.60 4.96 2.03
C VAL A 80 -8.38 5.08 1.12
N CYS A 81 -7.22 4.63 1.60
CA CYS A 81 -6.04 4.41 0.79
C CYS A 81 -5.91 2.92 0.51
N THR A 82 -5.65 2.52 -0.74
CA THR A 82 -5.44 1.10 -1.08
C THR A 82 -4.71 0.96 -2.42
N SER A 83 -4.38 -0.29 -2.78
CA SER A 83 -3.66 -0.63 -4.00
C SER A 83 -4.50 -0.41 -5.27
N ASP A 84 -3.79 -0.23 -6.36
CA ASP A 84 -4.26 -0.03 -7.72
C ASP A 84 -5.39 -0.98 -8.15
N TYR A 85 -5.17 -2.30 -8.09
CA TYR A 85 -6.16 -3.30 -8.48
C TYR A 85 -7.42 -3.29 -7.62
N MET A 86 -7.29 -2.88 -6.36
CA MET A 86 -8.43 -2.78 -5.45
C MET A 86 -9.22 -1.50 -5.70
N VAL A 87 -8.55 -0.39 -6.02
CA VAL A 87 -9.20 0.84 -6.52
C VAL A 87 -9.99 0.52 -7.79
N GLN A 88 -9.36 -0.18 -8.76
CA GLN A 88 -10.04 -0.62 -9.98
C GLN A 88 -11.30 -1.41 -9.68
N LYS A 89 -11.20 -2.41 -8.81
CA LYS A 89 -12.34 -3.24 -8.40
C LYS A 89 -13.48 -2.42 -7.85
N LEU A 90 -13.19 -1.45 -6.98
CA LEU A 90 -14.23 -0.61 -6.36
C LEU A 90 -14.84 0.38 -7.36
N ILE A 91 -14.06 0.86 -8.35
CA ILE A 91 -14.59 1.65 -9.48
C ILE A 91 -15.56 0.80 -10.30
N GLU A 92 -15.17 -0.43 -10.69
CA GLU A 92 -16.00 -1.35 -11.46
C GLU A 92 -17.29 -1.76 -10.72
N GLU A 93 -17.24 -1.84 -9.39
CA GLU A 93 -18.39 -2.10 -8.53
C GLU A 93 -19.28 -0.86 -8.28
N ASP A 94 -18.91 0.31 -8.82
CA ASP A 94 -19.59 1.59 -8.58
C ASP A 94 -19.65 1.96 -7.08
N GLU A 95 -18.56 1.74 -6.35
CA GLU A 95 -18.43 1.94 -4.89
C GLU A 95 -17.62 3.19 -4.51
N VAL A 96 -17.26 4.02 -5.50
CA VAL A 96 -16.43 5.22 -5.30
C VAL A 96 -17.14 6.49 -5.73
N LEU A 97 -16.75 7.63 -5.15
CA LEU A 97 -17.18 8.97 -5.54
C LEU A 97 -16.10 9.66 -6.37
N GLU A 98 -16.52 10.52 -7.30
CA GLU A 98 -15.57 11.39 -8.03
C GLU A 98 -14.92 12.38 -7.06
N LEU A 99 -13.60 12.57 -7.19
CA LEU A 99 -12.82 13.62 -6.50
C LEU A 99 -13.02 14.96 -7.21
N ASN A 100 -13.22 16.01 -6.44
CA ASN A 100 -13.22 17.36 -6.98
C ASN A 100 -11.83 18.01 -6.80
N PHE A 101 -10.96 17.86 -7.78
CA PHE A 101 -9.60 18.39 -7.74
C PHE A 101 -9.54 19.93 -7.62
N ASP A 102 -10.61 20.67 -7.93
CA ASP A 102 -10.68 22.10 -7.64
C ASP A 102 -10.63 22.41 -6.14
N ASN A 103 -11.01 21.45 -5.30
CA ASN A 103 -10.93 21.54 -3.83
C ASN A 103 -9.62 20.95 -3.28
N ILE A 104 -8.75 20.43 -4.15
CA ILE A 104 -7.45 19.83 -3.80
C ILE A 104 -6.33 20.55 -4.59
N PRO A 105 -6.15 21.86 -4.42
CA PRO A 105 -5.19 22.63 -5.21
C PRO A 105 -3.74 22.17 -5.05
N GLU A 106 -3.36 21.66 -3.88
CA GLU A 106 -2.02 21.12 -3.63
C GLU A 106 -1.75 19.82 -4.40
N SER A 107 -2.79 19.18 -5.01
CA SER A 107 -2.60 18.04 -5.91
C SER A 107 -1.73 18.38 -7.14
N THR A 108 -1.56 19.65 -7.46
CA THR A 108 -0.61 20.13 -8.48
C THR A 108 0.86 19.88 -8.13
N ASN A 109 1.15 19.51 -6.87
CA ASN A 109 2.48 19.04 -6.48
C ASN A 109 2.75 17.60 -6.93
N LEU A 110 1.72 16.83 -7.29
CA LEU A 110 1.89 15.46 -7.78
C LEU A 110 2.32 15.48 -9.25
N ASP A 111 3.30 14.66 -9.59
CA ASP A 111 3.82 14.54 -10.95
C ASP A 111 2.79 13.87 -11.88
N ASP A 112 2.51 14.51 -13.01
CA ASP A 112 1.53 14.08 -14.00
C ASP A 112 1.77 12.64 -14.52
N SER A 113 3.01 12.15 -14.50
CA SER A 113 3.33 10.80 -14.96
C SER A 113 2.67 9.73 -14.12
N TYR A 114 2.43 9.96 -12.83
CA TYR A 114 1.74 9.00 -11.96
C TYR A 114 0.24 8.96 -12.22
N PHE A 115 -0.36 10.05 -12.63
CA PHE A 115 -1.73 10.05 -13.16
C PHE A 115 -1.82 9.31 -14.51
N GLU A 116 -0.77 9.33 -15.34
CA GLU A 116 -0.72 8.50 -16.55
C GLU A 116 -0.64 7.00 -16.21
N PHE A 117 0.13 6.61 -15.20
CA PHE A 117 0.14 5.22 -14.70
C PHE A 117 -1.19 4.83 -14.08
N SER A 118 -1.83 5.72 -13.33
CA SER A 118 -3.13 5.47 -12.70
C SER A 118 -4.24 5.19 -13.71
N LYS A 119 -4.10 5.60 -14.98
CA LYS A 119 -5.07 5.25 -16.04
C LYS A 119 -5.23 3.75 -16.27
N ALA A 120 -4.29 2.93 -15.79
CA ALA A 120 -4.43 1.49 -15.83
C ALA A 120 -5.60 0.97 -14.98
N PHE A 121 -5.95 1.67 -13.91
CA PHE A 121 -7.01 1.30 -12.96
C PHE A 121 -8.09 2.38 -12.78
N ASP A 122 -7.78 3.65 -13.04
CA ASP A 122 -8.71 4.80 -13.08
C ASP A 122 -8.55 5.54 -14.41
N PRO A 123 -9.16 5.06 -15.51
CA PRO A 123 -8.88 5.53 -16.88
C PRO A 123 -9.10 7.02 -17.13
N GLU A 124 -9.97 7.66 -16.33
CA GLU A 124 -10.28 9.08 -16.43
C GLU A 124 -9.60 9.93 -15.34
N ASN A 125 -8.86 9.31 -14.40
CA ASN A 125 -8.25 9.95 -13.23
C ASN A 125 -9.25 10.78 -12.42
N LYS A 126 -10.42 10.21 -12.17
CA LYS A 126 -11.52 10.91 -11.50
C LYS A 126 -11.73 10.47 -10.06
N TYR A 127 -11.35 9.24 -9.75
CA TYR A 127 -11.77 8.57 -8.52
C TYR A 127 -10.64 8.41 -7.53
N SER A 128 -9.39 8.51 -7.97
CA SER A 128 -8.22 8.21 -7.17
C SER A 128 -7.15 9.29 -7.24
N MET A 129 -6.38 9.42 -6.16
CA MET A 129 -5.24 10.32 -6.05
C MET A 129 -4.02 9.50 -5.64
N PRO A 130 -2.94 9.45 -6.47
CA PRO A 130 -1.70 8.74 -6.15
C PRO A 130 -1.10 9.22 -4.82
N TYR A 131 -0.60 8.29 -3.99
CA TYR A 131 -0.03 8.60 -2.69
C TYR A 131 1.42 8.13 -2.57
N PHE A 132 1.65 6.83 -2.59
CA PHE A 132 2.97 6.22 -2.66
C PHE A 132 3.04 5.22 -3.80
N PHE A 133 4.25 4.92 -4.22
CA PHE A 133 4.49 3.90 -5.24
C PHE A 133 5.80 3.16 -4.96
N GLY A 134 5.97 2.04 -5.61
CA GLY A 134 7.20 1.27 -5.53
C GLY A 134 7.23 0.16 -6.57
N THR A 135 8.29 -0.61 -6.50
CA THR A 135 8.50 -1.77 -7.37
C THR A 135 8.67 -3.04 -6.55
N VAL A 136 8.44 -4.19 -7.16
CA VAL A 136 8.89 -5.48 -6.66
C VAL A 136 10.20 -5.82 -7.37
N GLY A 137 11.20 -6.29 -6.64
CA GLY A 137 12.50 -6.59 -7.22
C GLY A 137 13.31 -7.56 -6.38
N ILE A 138 14.56 -7.70 -6.72
CA ILE A 138 15.51 -8.58 -6.06
C ILE A 138 16.36 -7.80 -5.06
N LEU A 139 16.17 -8.03 -3.76
CA LEU A 139 17.12 -7.65 -2.73
C LEU A 139 18.20 -8.73 -2.66
N TYR A 140 19.48 -8.35 -2.75
CA TYR A 140 20.57 -9.30 -2.77
C TYR A 140 21.75 -8.85 -1.91
N ASN A 141 22.47 -9.83 -1.38
CA ASN A 141 23.73 -9.60 -0.64
C ASN A 141 24.90 -9.54 -1.62
N SER A 142 25.46 -8.35 -1.85
CA SER A 142 26.53 -8.10 -2.82
C SER A 142 27.87 -8.76 -2.45
N THR A 143 28.00 -9.32 -1.25
CA THR A 143 29.14 -10.16 -0.86
C THR A 143 29.00 -11.61 -1.32
N MET A 144 27.78 -12.02 -1.74
CA MET A 144 27.43 -13.39 -2.16
C MET A 144 27.03 -13.47 -3.63
N VAL A 145 26.46 -12.39 -4.18
CA VAL A 145 25.87 -12.30 -5.53
C VAL A 145 26.56 -11.18 -6.29
N ASP A 146 27.01 -11.43 -7.53
CA ASP A 146 27.59 -10.41 -8.40
C ASP A 146 26.47 -9.50 -8.96
N ASP A 147 26.73 -8.18 -9.01
CA ASP A 147 25.78 -7.19 -9.52
C ASP A 147 25.28 -7.53 -10.94
N SER A 148 26.10 -8.18 -11.78
CA SER A 148 25.73 -8.56 -13.14
C SER A 148 24.77 -9.73 -13.25
N GLU A 149 24.52 -10.45 -12.18
CA GLU A 149 23.63 -11.62 -12.18
C GLU A 149 22.17 -11.27 -11.92
N VAL A 150 21.92 -10.12 -11.30
CA VAL A 150 20.59 -9.66 -10.89
C VAL A 150 19.90 -8.78 -11.94
N ASP A 151 20.50 -8.65 -13.13
CA ASP A 151 19.90 -7.92 -14.27
C ASP A 151 18.72 -8.67 -14.91
N THR A 152 18.52 -9.92 -14.53
CA THR A 152 17.49 -10.80 -15.06
C THR A 152 16.90 -11.67 -13.97
N TRP A 153 15.63 -12.05 -14.11
CA TRP A 153 14.97 -13.00 -13.21
C TRP A 153 15.60 -14.39 -13.20
N ASP A 154 16.46 -14.72 -14.18
CA ASP A 154 17.15 -16.03 -14.25
C ASP A 154 17.92 -16.38 -12.99
N VAL A 155 18.45 -15.39 -12.27
CA VAL A 155 19.23 -15.60 -11.04
C VAL A 155 18.46 -16.37 -9.98
N LEU A 156 17.11 -16.24 -9.95
CA LEU A 156 16.25 -16.96 -8.99
C LEU A 156 16.10 -18.47 -9.34
N TRP A 157 16.67 -18.95 -10.45
CA TRP A 157 16.77 -20.36 -10.84
C TRP A 157 18.20 -20.89 -10.83
N ASP A 158 19.19 -20.09 -10.40
CA ASP A 158 20.58 -20.55 -10.34
C ASP A 158 20.79 -21.48 -9.14
N GLU A 159 21.14 -22.75 -9.43
CA GLU A 159 21.36 -23.79 -8.42
C GLU A 159 22.44 -23.43 -7.37
N LYS A 160 23.36 -22.49 -7.69
CA LYS A 160 24.39 -22.05 -6.74
C LYS A 160 23.79 -21.33 -5.53
N TYR A 161 22.56 -20.79 -5.64
CA TYR A 161 21.83 -20.15 -4.55
C TYR A 161 20.79 -21.07 -3.88
N SER A 162 20.90 -22.39 -4.11
CA SER A 162 19.96 -23.36 -3.53
C SER A 162 19.88 -23.23 -2.00
N GLY A 163 18.66 -23.09 -1.50
CA GLY A 163 18.36 -22.88 -0.08
C GLY A 163 18.72 -21.48 0.43
N GLN A 164 18.94 -20.50 -0.46
CA GLN A 164 19.32 -19.13 -0.14
C GLN A 164 18.45 -18.09 -0.88
N ILE A 165 17.32 -18.52 -1.43
CA ILE A 165 16.36 -17.67 -2.16
C ILE A 165 15.10 -17.52 -1.33
N ILE A 166 14.71 -16.30 -1.02
CA ILE A 166 13.42 -15.98 -0.41
C ILE A 166 12.48 -15.50 -1.52
N MET A 167 11.28 -16.06 -1.55
CA MET A 167 10.22 -15.60 -2.44
C MET A 167 9.12 -14.92 -1.65
N GLU A 168 8.43 -14.00 -2.30
CA GLU A 168 7.28 -13.32 -1.70
C GLU A 168 6.11 -14.30 -1.46
N ASN A 169 5.48 -14.23 -0.30
CA ASN A 169 4.29 -15.04 0.00
C ASN A 169 2.99 -14.39 -0.54
N SER A 170 3.11 -13.76 -1.68
CA SER A 170 2.05 -13.17 -2.48
C SER A 170 1.84 -13.96 -3.75
N VAL A 171 0.59 -14.28 -4.06
CA VAL A 171 0.24 -15.06 -5.27
C VAL A 171 0.64 -14.30 -6.53
N ARG A 172 0.25 -13.01 -6.60
CA ARG A 172 0.46 -12.21 -7.80
C ARG A 172 1.94 -11.90 -8.03
N ASP A 173 2.67 -11.48 -6.98
CA ASP A 173 4.08 -11.13 -7.11
C ASP A 173 4.96 -12.34 -7.35
N THR A 174 4.65 -13.50 -6.76
CA THR A 174 5.40 -14.73 -7.05
C THR A 174 5.16 -15.20 -8.50
N PHE A 175 3.92 -15.16 -9.00
CA PHE A 175 3.62 -15.55 -10.40
C PHE A 175 4.14 -14.52 -11.41
N MET A 176 4.22 -13.24 -11.03
CA MET A 176 4.80 -12.19 -11.88
C MET A 176 6.21 -12.56 -12.36
N VAL A 177 7.05 -13.13 -11.49
CA VAL A 177 8.45 -13.45 -11.79
C VAL A 177 8.59 -14.39 -13.00
N PRO A 178 8.03 -15.62 -13.02
CA PRO A 178 8.10 -16.47 -14.20
C PRO A 178 7.34 -15.91 -15.41
N LEU A 179 6.23 -15.20 -15.22
CA LEU A 179 5.50 -14.56 -16.32
C LEU A 179 6.40 -13.54 -17.04
N LYS A 180 7.06 -12.66 -16.31
CA LYS A 180 7.99 -11.68 -16.90
C LYS A 180 9.18 -12.36 -17.54
N ARG A 181 9.75 -13.39 -16.90
CA ARG A 181 10.84 -14.19 -17.45
C ARG A 181 10.47 -14.86 -18.78
N LEU A 182 9.21 -15.30 -18.94
CA LEU A 182 8.67 -15.88 -20.17
C LEU A 182 8.28 -14.82 -21.22
N GLY A 183 8.34 -13.53 -20.88
CA GLY A 183 7.93 -12.42 -21.75
C GLY A 183 6.41 -12.23 -21.82
N TYR A 184 5.69 -12.73 -20.81
CA TYR A 184 4.25 -12.52 -20.66
C TYR A 184 3.96 -11.27 -19.80
N SER A 185 2.74 -10.76 -19.91
CA SER A 185 2.24 -9.73 -18.96
C SER A 185 2.09 -10.33 -17.57
N LEU A 186 2.40 -9.55 -16.53
CA LEU A 186 2.08 -9.92 -15.14
C LEU A 186 0.56 -10.01 -14.88
N ASN A 187 -0.24 -9.46 -15.80
CA ASN A 187 -1.69 -9.55 -15.79
C ASN A 187 -2.22 -10.70 -16.72
N ALA A 188 -1.40 -11.69 -17.01
CA ALA A 188 -1.79 -12.84 -17.85
C ALA A 188 -3.02 -13.54 -17.29
N THR A 189 -3.99 -13.84 -18.16
CA THR A 189 -5.23 -14.56 -17.83
C THR A 189 -5.35 -15.90 -18.61
N ASP A 190 -4.45 -16.15 -19.58
CA ASP A 190 -4.44 -17.41 -20.34
C ASP A 190 -4.00 -18.57 -19.42
N PRO A 191 -4.85 -19.61 -19.24
CA PRO A 191 -4.50 -20.77 -18.43
C PRO A 191 -3.20 -21.48 -18.87
N ASN A 192 -2.84 -21.43 -20.16
CA ASN A 192 -1.60 -22.05 -20.62
C ASN A 192 -0.38 -21.28 -20.10
N GLN A 193 -0.39 -19.94 -20.21
CA GLN A 193 0.69 -19.10 -19.70
C GLN A 193 0.85 -19.26 -18.17
N LEU A 194 -0.27 -19.35 -17.44
CA LEU A 194 -0.26 -19.54 -16.00
C LEU A 194 0.25 -20.93 -15.59
N ASN A 195 -0.05 -21.97 -16.36
CA ASN A 195 0.50 -23.30 -16.12
C ASN A 195 2.00 -23.36 -16.45
N GLU A 196 2.48 -22.71 -17.53
CA GLU A 196 3.91 -22.58 -17.80
C GLU A 196 4.65 -21.84 -16.65
N ALA A 197 4.04 -20.79 -16.11
CA ALA A 197 4.58 -20.09 -14.95
C ALA A 197 4.62 -20.99 -13.70
N LEU A 198 3.57 -21.79 -13.45
CA LEU A 198 3.57 -22.77 -12.36
C LEU A 198 4.68 -23.80 -12.51
N ASP A 199 4.86 -24.37 -13.73
CA ASP A 199 5.89 -25.38 -13.99
C ASP A 199 7.28 -24.81 -13.65
N MET A 200 7.55 -23.56 -14.02
CA MET A 200 8.79 -22.87 -13.67
C MET A 200 8.93 -22.67 -12.15
N LEU A 201 7.86 -22.29 -11.44
CA LEU A 201 7.90 -22.15 -9.97
C LEU A 201 8.10 -23.50 -9.27
N LEU A 202 7.55 -24.58 -9.80
CA LEU A 202 7.79 -25.94 -9.29
C LEU A 202 9.24 -26.37 -9.49
N GLU A 203 9.86 -26.00 -10.62
CA GLU A 203 11.30 -26.20 -10.86
C GLU A 203 12.17 -25.38 -9.91
N GLN A 204 11.77 -24.12 -9.61
CA GLN A 204 12.48 -23.24 -8.68
C GLN A 204 12.35 -23.68 -7.21
N LYS A 205 11.19 -24.23 -6.85
CA LYS A 205 10.83 -24.50 -5.44
C LYS A 205 11.92 -25.21 -4.62
N PRO A 206 12.65 -26.22 -5.14
CA PRO A 206 13.74 -26.86 -4.40
C PRO A 206 14.89 -25.92 -4.03
N LEU A 207 15.02 -24.78 -4.71
CA LEU A 207 16.04 -23.75 -4.47
C LEU A 207 15.60 -22.74 -3.40
N VAL A 208 14.30 -22.64 -3.13
CA VAL A 208 13.73 -21.64 -2.24
C VAL A 208 13.95 -22.01 -0.78
N TYR A 209 14.52 -21.07 -0.02
CA TYR A 209 14.64 -21.15 1.43
C TYR A 209 13.29 -21.02 2.13
N ALA A 210 12.53 -19.98 1.77
CA ALA A 210 11.22 -19.70 2.36
C ALA A 210 10.37 -18.81 1.45
N TYR A 211 9.07 -18.76 1.78
CA TYR A 211 8.12 -17.78 1.27
C TYR A 211 7.70 -16.91 2.45
N PHE A 212 8.13 -15.66 2.45
CA PHE A 212 7.85 -14.68 3.50
C PHE A 212 7.11 -13.46 2.93
N VAL A 213 6.62 -12.62 3.81
CA VAL A 213 6.19 -11.25 3.55
C VAL A 213 7.14 -10.35 4.36
N ASP A 214 6.73 -9.89 5.51
CA ASP A 214 7.49 -8.92 6.34
C ASP A 214 8.82 -9.47 6.88
N GLU A 215 9.01 -10.78 6.98
CA GLU A 215 10.26 -11.39 7.51
C GLU A 215 11.41 -11.37 6.50
N SER A 216 11.14 -11.10 5.21
CA SER A 216 12.14 -11.15 4.13
C SER A 216 13.30 -10.20 4.38
N ALA A 217 13.03 -8.97 4.78
CA ALA A 217 14.02 -7.96 5.08
C ALA A 217 14.92 -8.37 6.26
N ASP A 218 14.35 -8.85 7.35
CA ASP A 218 15.06 -9.28 8.55
C ASP A 218 16.02 -10.45 8.27
N GLU A 219 15.59 -11.45 7.47
CA GLU A 219 16.41 -12.58 7.06
C GLU A 219 17.59 -12.14 6.18
N MET A 220 17.37 -11.18 5.29
CA MET A 220 18.43 -10.61 4.45
C MET A 220 19.42 -9.77 5.28
N ILE A 221 18.94 -8.96 6.23
CA ILE A 221 19.79 -8.17 7.15
C ILE A 221 20.66 -9.11 7.99
N ALA A 222 20.10 -10.23 8.45
CA ALA A 222 20.82 -11.24 9.22
C ALA A 222 21.81 -12.07 8.38
N GLY A 223 21.78 -11.97 7.04
CA GLY A 223 22.64 -12.72 6.13
C GLY A 223 22.26 -14.21 5.97
N ASN A 224 20.98 -14.55 6.23
CA ASN A 224 20.48 -15.91 6.14
C ASN A 224 20.12 -16.34 4.71
N ALA A 225 20.00 -15.39 3.78
CA ALA A 225 19.76 -15.64 2.37
C ALA A 225 20.66 -14.75 1.48
N ALA A 226 20.82 -15.17 0.23
CA ALA A 226 21.59 -14.44 -0.77
C ALA A 226 20.70 -13.52 -1.62
N LEU A 227 19.46 -13.94 -1.87
CA LEU A 227 18.49 -13.30 -2.74
C LEU A 227 17.11 -13.31 -2.09
N ALA A 228 16.37 -12.21 -2.22
CA ALA A 228 14.97 -12.13 -1.80
C ALA A 228 14.14 -11.33 -2.81
N LEU A 229 12.95 -11.84 -3.16
CA LEU A 229 11.93 -11.07 -3.83
C LEU A 229 11.23 -10.21 -2.78
N VAL A 230 11.28 -8.88 -2.91
CA VAL A 230 10.73 -7.93 -1.91
C VAL A 230 10.20 -6.67 -2.57
N TYR A 231 9.43 -5.89 -1.82
CA TYR A 231 9.04 -4.54 -2.20
C TYR A 231 10.19 -3.55 -1.98
N SER A 232 10.24 -2.50 -2.80
CA SER A 232 11.33 -1.52 -2.79
C SER A 232 11.52 -0.77 -1.46
N GLY A 233 10.43 -0.52 -0.70
CA GLY A 233 10.53 0.10 0.62
C GLY A 233 11.20 -0.80 1.65
N GLU A 234 10.84 -2.09 1.67
CA GLU A 234 11.52 -3.10 2.51
C GLU A 234 13.00 -3.22 2.15
N ALA A 235 13.30 -3.17 0.83
CA ALA A 235 14.68 -3.15 0.37
C ALA A 235 15.45 -1.91 0.87
N ALA A 236 14.83 -0.73 0.80
CA ALA A 236 15.43 0.52 1.29
C ALA A 236 15.67 0.48 2.80
N GLU A 237 14.69 -0.02 3.57
CA GLU A 237 14.87 -0.23 5.02
C GLU A 237 16.00 -1.21 5.31
N ALA A 238 16.05 -2.35 4.63
CA ALA A 238 17.10 -3.34 4.81
C ALA A 238 18.50 -2.78 4.47
N GLN A 239 18.61 -2.00 3.38
CA GLN A 239 19.85 -1.33 2.98
C GLN A 239 20.33 -0.32 4.03
N SER A 240 19.44 0.37 4.71
CA SER A 240 19.77 1.32 5.78
C SER A 240 20.45 0.63 6.98
N GLN A 241 20.13 -0.64 7.21
CA GLN A 241 20.65 -1.44 8.31
C GLN A 241 21.86 -2.32 7.90
N ASN A 242 21.94 -2.72 6.63
CA ASN A 242 23.05 -3.52 6.11
C ASN A 242 23.51 -3.00 4.74
N PRO A 243 24.66 -2.28 4.65
CA PRO A 243 25.15 -1.68 3.42
C PRO A 243 25.65 -2.69 2.36
N ASP A 244 25.79 -3.97 2.70
CA ASP A 244 26.10 -5.03 1.75
C ASP A 244 24.88 -5.45 0.92
N LEU A 245 23.66 -5.03 1.33
CA LEU A 245 22.44 -5.30 0.60
C LEU A 245 22.23 -4.28 -0.52
N LYS A 246 21.85 -4.80 -1.68
CA LYS A 246 21.52 -4.00 -2.86
C LYS A 246 20.21 -4.47 -3.46
N TYR A 247 19.58 -3.63 -4.25
CA TYR A 247 18.30 -3.91 -4.89
C TYR A 247 18.39 -3.75 -6.40
N SER A 248 17.70 -4.61 -7.14
CA SER A 248 17.63 -4.57 -8.60
C SER A 248 16.22 -4.94 -9.08
N VAL A 249 15.72 -4.18 -10.04
CA VAL A 249 14.55 -4.58 -10.83
C VAL A 249 15.05 -5.13 -12.16
N PRO A 250 14.86 -6.42 -12.45
CA PRO A 250 15.34 -7.04 -13.68
C PRO A 250 14.78 -6.42 -14.96
N LYS A 251 15.55 -6.48 -16.03
CA LYS A 251 15.25 -5.84 -17.33
C LYS A 251 13.98 -6.36 -18.02
N GLU A 252 13.52 -7.56 -17.67
CA GLU A 252 12.26 -8.10 -18.16
C GLU A 252 11.04 -7.33 -17.62
N GLY A 253 11.27 -6.44 -16.64
CA GLY A 253 10.26 -5.67 -15.96
C GLY A 253 9.66 -6.39 -14.76
N SER A 254 8.83 -5.66 -14.03
CA SER A 254 8.25 -6.09 -12.76
C SER A 254 6.89 -5.44 -12.51
N ASN A 255 6.33 -5.69 -11.34
CA ASN A 255 5.21 -4.93 -10.80
C ASN A 255 5.72 -3.56 -10.33
N MET A 256 5.09 -2.49 -10.83
CA MET A 256 5.15 -1.14 -10.24
C MET A 256 3.77 -0.82 -9.69
N TRP A 257 3.63 -0.91 -8.38
CA TRP A 257 2.37 -0.63 -7.69
C TRP A 257 2.24 0.84 -7.34
N ILE A 258 0.99 1.32 -7.30
CA ILE A 258 0.62 2.68 -6.91
C ILE A 258 -0.54 2.60 -5.94
N ASP A 259 -0.28 2.92 -4.68
CA ASP A 259 -1.35 3.08 -3.71
C ASP A 259 -1.99 4.46 -3.86
N SER A 260 -3.29 4.49 -3.77
CA SER A 260 -4.05 5.71 -4.02
C SER A 260 -5.16 5.91 -3.00
N TRP A 261 -5.41 7.17 -2.70
CA TRP A 261 -6.56 7.60 -1.92
C TRP A 261 -7.81 7.68 -2.80
N PHE A 262 -8.94 7.27 -2.26
CA PHE A 262 -10.26 7.43 -2.89
C PHE A 262 -11.33 7.70 -1.84
N MET A 263 -12.44 8.32 -2.27
CA MET A 263 -13.63 8.50 -1.47
C MET A 263 -14.63 7.37 -1.77
N PRO A 264 -14.97 6.51 -0.78
CA PRO A 264 -16.00 5.49 -0.96
C PRO A 264 -17.40 6.11 -0.98
N LYS A 265 -18.40 5.40 -1.52
CA LYS A 265 -19.81 5.85 -1.50
C LYS A 265 -20.40 6.00 -0.10
N THR A 266 -19.77 5.43 0.91
CA THR A 266 -20.14 5.63 2.33
C THR A 266 -19.77 7.00 2.87
N CYS A 267 -18.90 7.76 2.17
CA CYS A 267 -18.44 9.08 2.59
C CYS A 267 -19.58 10.02 2.95
N LYS A 268 -19.52 10.61 4.14
CA LYS A 268 -20.47 11.57 4.69
C LYS A 268 -19.90 12.99 4.72
N HIS A 269 -18.57 13.12 4.74
CA HIS A 269 -17.87 14.38 4.98
C HIS A 269 -16.94 14.71 3.79
N GLN A 270 -17.51 14.78 2.58
CA GLN A 270 -16.76 14.97 1.34
C GLN A 270 -15.84 16.19 1.36
N GLU A 271 -16.33 17.34 1.87
CA GLU A 271 -15.50 18.55 1.97
C GLU A 271 -14.30 18.37 2.92
N ASN A 272 -14.46 17.61 4.01
CA ASN A 272 -13.38 17.30 4.94
C ASN A 272 -12.39 16.30 4.33
N ALA A 273 -12.90 15.32 3.57
CA ALA A 273 -12.08 14.36 2.83
C ALA A 273 -11.20 15.06 1.80
N GLU A 274 -11.77 15.97 1.01
CA GLU A 274 -11.02 16.76 0.02
C GLU A 274 -9.97 17.68 0.70
N LYS A 275 -10.28 18.30 1.85
CA LYS A 275 -9.32 19.07 2.65
C LYS A 275 -8.16 18.20 3.17
N PHE A 276 -8.46 16.96 3.57
CA PHE A 276 -7.41 16.04 4.03
C PHE A 276 -6.51 15.61 2.88
N LEU A 277 -7.07 15.34 1.70
CA LEU A 277 -6.29 15.05 0.50
C LEU A 277 -5.41 16.24 0.09
N ASP A 278 -5.95 17.46 0.15
CA ASP A 278 -5.19 18.68 -0.11
C ASP A 278 -4.03 18.85 0.88
N PHE A 279 -4.29 18.62 2.16
CA PHE A 279 -3.28 18.65 3.21
C PHE A 279 -2.17 17.61 2.98
N LEU A 280 -2.51 16.38 2.57
CA LEU A 280 -1.51 15.34 2.28
C LEU A 280 -0.62 15.67 1.07
N CYS A 281 -1.11 16.48 0.12
CA CYS A 281 -0.35 16.93 -1.04
C CYS A 281 0.60 18.09 -0.75
N ARG A 282 0.48 18.76 0.39
CA ARG A 282 1.42 19.82 0.80
C ARG A 282 2.84 19.28 0.89
N GLY A 283 3.83 20.03 0.40
CA GLY A 283 5.23 19.60 0.37
C GLY A 283 5.78 19.25 1.76
N ASP A 284 5.49 20.08 2.79
CA ASP A 284 5.94 19.88 4.17
C ASP A 284 5.33 18.62 4.83
N VAL A 285 4.08 18.31 4.51
CA VAL A 285 3.37 17.12 5.00
C VAL A 285 3.82 15.86 4.25
N ALA A 286 3.91 15.96 2.93
CA ALA A 286 4.34 14.86 2.07
C ALA A 286 5.80 14.43 2.39
N GLU A 287 6.69 15.39 2.70
CA GLU A 287 8.08 15.11 3.13
C GLU A 287 8.12 14.31 4.43
N LYS A 288 7.29 14.66 5.43
CA LYS A 288 7.21 13.92 6.69
C LYS A 288 6.67 12.50 6.50
N ASN A 289 5.64 12.35 5.68
CA ASN A 289 5.11 11.04 5.36
C ASN A 289 6.13 10.20 4.58
N PHE A 290 6.89 10.79 3.63
CA PHE A 290 7.97 10.12 2.93
C PHE A 290 9.08 9.65 3.88
N GLU A 291 9.53 10.51 4.80
CA GLU A 291 10.54 10.17 5.81
C GLU A 291 10.09 9.04 6.75
N TYR A 292 8.78 8.95 7.05
CA TYR A 292 8.21 7.97 7.95
C TYR A 292 7.96 6.60 7.28
N VAL A 293 7.46 6.63 6.03
CA VAL A 293 6.98 5.43 5.32
C VAL A 293 8.07 4.74 4.50
N PHE A 294 9.09 5.47 4.06
CA PHE A 294 10.22 5.01 3.23
C PHE A 294 9.86 4.54 1.80
N TYR A 295 8.62 4.70 1.36
CA TYR A 295 8.25 4.45 -0.03
C TYR A 295 8.35 5.71 -0.88
N SER A 296 8.51 5.52 -2.19
CA SER A 296 8.59 6.61 -3.17
C SER A 296 7.31 7.43 -3.21
N THR A 297 7.47 8.74 -3.30
CA THR A 297 6.35 9.68 -3.39
C THR A 297 6.27 10.31 -4.78
N PRO A 298 5.07 10.52 -5.33
CA PRO A 298 4.88 11.27 -6.57
C PRO A 298 4.94 12.79 -6.38
N ASN A 299 5.21 13.29 -5.18
CA ASN A 299 5.14 14.71 -4.85
C ASN A 299 6.42 15.44 -5.24
N ASN A 300 6.34 16.30 -6.26
CA ASN A 300 7.46 17.09 -6.77
C ASN A 300 8.07 18.05 -5.74
N ALA A 301 7.26 18.57 -4.80
CA ALA A 301 7.79 19.44 -3.75
C ALA A 301 8.72 18.69 -2.80
N VAL A 302 8.46 17.40 -2.56
CA VAL A 302 9.38 16.51 -1.83
C VAL A 302 10.63 16.24 -2.66
N LEU A 303 10.49 15.86 -3.94
CA LEU A 303 11.63 15.58 -4.81
C LEU A 303 12.59 16.78 -4.91
N ASP A 304 12.04 18.01 -4.96
CA ASP A 304 12.82 19.25 -5.01
C ASP A 304 13.59 19.53 -3.69
N SER A 305 13.18 18.95 -2.56
CA SER A 305 13.84 19.11 -1.25
C SER A 305 14.92 18.07 -0.98
N LEU A 306 14.90 16.91 -1.68
CA LEU A 306 15.82 15.81 -1.45
C LEU A 306 17.23 16.12 -1.98
N ASP A 307 18.24 15.54 -1.33
CA ASP A 307 19.62 15.61 -1.81
C ASP A 307 19.85 14.68 -3.02
N GLU A 308 20.97 14.93 -3.74
CA GLU A 308 21.32 14.14 -4.93
C GLU A 308 21.55 12.66 -4.62
N GLU A 309 21.98 12.30 -3.42
CA GLU A 309 22.22 10.90 -3.02
C GLU A 309 20.89 10.15 -2.91
N THR A 310 19.91 10.75 -2.25
CA THR A 310 18.57 10.18 -2.11
C THR A 310 17.85 10.09 -3.46
N LEU A 311 17.90 11.16 -4.29
CA LEU A 311 17.29 11.19 -5.63
C LEU A 311 17.89 10.15 -6.58
N ASN A 312 19.20 9.86 -6.45
CA ASN A 312 19.87 8.84 -7.25
C ASN A 312 19.76 7.42 -6.67
N ASN A 313 19.07 7.25 -5.55
CA ASN A 313 18.79 5.92 -5.00
C ASN A 313 17.73 5.20 -5.84
N THR A 314 18.18 4.33 -6.73
CA THR A 314 17.31 3.59 -7.67
C THR A 314 16.41 2.56 -6.99
N THR A 315 16.64 2.25 -5.72
CA THR A 315 15.72 1.44 -4.90
C THR A 315 14.45 2.21 -4.60
N ILE A 316 14.57 3.49 -4.25
CA ILE A 316 13.45 4.37 -3.94
C ILE A 316 12.88 4.96 -5.24
N PHE A 317 13.74 5.54 -6.09
CA PHE A 317 13.34 6.22 -7.33
C PHE A 317 13.83 5.42 -8.56
N PRO A 318 13.02 4.47 -9.06
CA PRO A 318 13.39 3.66 -10.22
C PRO A 318 13.59 4.55 -11.46
N SER A 319 14.60 4.19 -12.26
CA SER A 319 14.89 4.91 -13.51
C SER A 319 13.73 4.82 -14.51
N ASP A 320 13.68 5.76 -15.46
CA ASP A 320 12.65 5.74 -16.51
C ASP A 320 12.69 4.46 -17.35
N GLU A 321 13.86 3.84 -17.53
CA GLU A 321 14.01 2.55 -18.22
C GLU A 321 13.32 1.43 -17.44
N VAL A 322 13.49 1.40 -16.13
CA VAL A 322 12.80 0.43 -15.23
C VAL A 322 11.29 0.65 -15.30
N LYS A 323 10.83 1.90 -15.13
CA LYS A 323 9.40 2.23 -15.18
C LYS A 323 8.74 1.79 -16.47
N GLN A 324 9.40 1.98 -17.64
CA GLN A 324 8.86 1.61 -18.96
C GLN A 324 8.69 0.09 -19.13
N ASN A 325 9.46 -0.73 -18.43
CA ASN A 325 9.39 -2.19 -18.50
C ASN A 325 8.45 -2.79 -17.44
N CYS A 326 8.07 -2.00 -16.43
CA CYS A 326 7.14 -2.42 -15.39
C CYS A 326 5.67 -2.31 -15.88
N GLU A 327 4.82 -3.06 -15.23
CA GLU A 327 3.37 -3.01 -15.40
C GLU A 327 2.72 -2.81 -14.02
N VAL A 328 1.53 -2.21 -14.02
CA VAL A 328 0.67 -2.11 -12.83
C VAL A 328 -0.24 -3.33 -12.78
N LEU A 329 -0.50 -3.86 -11.58
CA LEU A 329 -1.45 -4.95 -11.40
C LEU A 329 -2.87 -4.47 -11.74
N SER A 330 -3.62 -5.26 -12.49
CA SER A 330 -5.03 -5.04 -12.76
C SER A 330 -5.92 -5.99 -11.96
N CYS A 331 -7.15 -5.57 -11.73
CA CYS A 331 -8.19 -6.42 -11.17
C CYS A 331 -8.42 -7.62 -12.09
N MET A 332 -8.71 -8.78 -11.50
CA MET A 332 -9.01 -10.01 -12.22
C MET A 332 -10.46 -10.40 -11.96
N ASP A 333 -11.07 -11.03 -12.95
CA ASP A 333 -12.36 -11.69 -12.77
C ASP A 333 -12.25 -12.88 -11.78
N GLU A 334 -13.41 -13.36 -11.32
CA GLU A 334 -13.46 -14.47 -10.34
C GLU A 334 -12.86 -15.77 -10.87
N GLU A 335 -13.00 -16.05 -12.17
CA GLU A 335 -12.48 -17.29 -12.79
C GLU A 335 -10.95 -17.25 -12.82
N THR A 336 -10.37 -16.14 -13.24
CA THR A 336 -8.92 -15.91 -13.24
C THR A 336 -8.35 -15.89 -11.83
N THR A 337 -8.98 -15.17 -10.89
CA THR A 337 -8.58 -15.14 -9.47
C THR A 337 -8.58 -16.55 -8.88
N LYS A 338 -9.62 -17.34 -9.16
CA LYS A 338 -9.69 -18.73 -8.70
C LYS A 338 -8.58 -19.56 -9.29
N LEU A 339 -8.26 -19.40 -10.57
CA LEU A 339 -7.19 -20.14 -11.24
C LEU A 339 -5.83 -19.86 -10.57
N TYR A 340 -5.46 -18.59 -10.38
CA TYR A 340 -4.22 -18.24 -9.66
C TYR A 340 -4.17 -18.88 -8.27
N ASN A 341 -5.25 -18.79 -7.51
CA ASN A 341 -5.32 -19.38 -6.17
C ASN A 341 -5.19 -20.91 -6.18
N ASP A 342 -5.77 -21.60 -7.18
CA ASP A 342 -5.66 -23.04 -7.30
C ASP A 342 -4.24 -23.47 -7.72
N LEU A 343 -3.58 -22.73 -8.62
CA LEU A 343 -2.18 -22.93 -8.98
C LEU A 343 -1.24 -22.64 -7.81
N TRP A 344 -1.50 -21.59 -7.04
CA TRP A 344 -0.76 -21.28 -5.80
C TRP A 344 -0.83 -22.41 -4.79
N LYS A 345 -2.03 -22.97 -4.56
CA LYS A 345 -2.18 -24.15 -3.68
C LYS A 345 -1.39 -25.35 -4.20
N GLN A 346 -1.33 -25.55 -5.51
CA GLN A 346 -0.51 -26.60 -6.11
C GLN A 346 0.98 -26.34 -5.84
N LEU A 347 1.46 -25.13 -6.04
CA LEU A 347 2.84 -24.75 -5.73
C LEU A 347 3.17 -25.01 -4.25
N LYS A 348 2.31 -24.56 -3.31
CA LYS A 348 2.58 -24.70 -1.87
C LYS A 348 2.48 -26.14 -1.37
N SER A 349 1.71 -27.02 -2.02
CA SER A 349 1.46 -28.39 -1.58
C SER A 349 2.46 -29.43 -2.12
N ASN A 350 3.21 -29.14 -3.16
CA ASN A 350 4.28 -29.97 -3.71
C ASN A 350 5.61 -29.69 -3.03
#